data_d2fc235973cf7afdfba755c98da768ac
#
_entry.id   d2fc235973cf7afdfba755c98da768ac
#
_cell.length_a   1.000
_cell.length_b   1.000
_cell.length_c   1.000
_cell.angle_alpha   90.00
_cell.angle_beta   90.00
_cell.angle_gamma   90.00
#
_symmetry.space_group_name_H-M   'P 1'
#
loop_
_entity.id
_entity.type
_entity.pdbx_description
1 polymer ?
#
loop_
_entity_poly.entity_id
_entity_poly.type
_entity_poly.pdbx_seq_one_letter_code
_entity_poly.pdbx_strand_id
1 'polypeptide(L)'
;MAELAEGPNVFRIATLNLEQNHKRWTERHPLISAELAALEPDLIAFNEVCVPIQSARMLRDAVSAATGVSYSLVQQTKVNGLSEVEGEALLSRYPVIETANLDFQTRDMVALVARVLVDGVPIDVYVTHLFMSRGDDSLRLFQVQRLLSWIDSRPDAAASIVCGDFNAALDKPSAALMASRFRPSQTTQPTAFTPLAGADGMVSHPYWPRMDRCIDYIWVSEAIKVIASQVCFNRPSPLDPSLWPSDHAGLWADLSL
;
A
#
# COMPACT_ATOMS: atom_id res chain seq x y z
N MET A 1 22.50 -26.16 -27.71
CA MET A 1 22.06 -24.77 -27.54
C MET A 1 22.04 -24.54 -26.04
N ALA A 2 22.91 -23.67 -25.53
CA ALA A 2 22.89 -23.34 -24.11
C ALA A 2 21.64 -22.49 -23.86
N GLU A 3 20.76 -22.98 -23.00
CA GLU A 3 19.67 -22.21 -22.43
C GLU A 3 20.32 -21.06 -21.66
N LEU A 4 20.13 -19.84 -22.16
CA LEU A 4 20.50 -18.64 -21.39
C LEU A 4 19.63 -18.70 -20.12
N ALA A 5 20.25 -18.90 -18.98
CA ALA A 5 19.59 -18.77 -17.70
C ALA A 5 19.03 -17.34 -17.64
N GLU A 6 17.72 -17.19 -17.83
CA GLU A 6 17.03 -15.94 -17.56
C GLU A 6 17.34 -15.56 -16.12
N GLY A 7 17.83 -14.36 -15.91
CA GLY A 7 18.09 -13.84 -14.56
C GLY A 7 16.75 -13.84 -13.76
N PRO A 8 16.81 -13.76 -12.45
CA PRO A 8 15.60 -13.79 -11.62
C PRO A 8 14.62 -12.71 -12.10
N ASN A 9 13.40 -13.12 -12.43
CA ASN A 9 12.37 -12.20 -12.86
C ASN A 9 12.10 -11.20 -11.73
N VAL A 10 12.33 -9.94 -12.02
CA VAL A 10 12.12 -8.83 -11.08
C VAL A 10 10.77 -8.20 -11.39
N PHE A 11 9.93 -8.03 -10.38
CA PHE A 11 8.68 -7.31 -10.48
C PHE A 11 8.62 -6.18 -9.46
N ARG A 12 7.91 -5.12 -9.78
CA ARG A 12 7.80 -3.92 -8.94
C ARG A 12 6.43 -3.83 -8.29
N ILE A 13 6.43 -3.59 -6.99
CA ILE A 13 5.23 -3.22 -6.23
C ILE A 13 5.37 -1.83 -5.65
N ALA A 14 4.27 -1.07 -5.64
CA ALA A 14 4.18 0.22 -4.95
C ALA A 14 3.01 0.23 -3.96
N THR A 15 3.10 1.05 -2.92
CA THR A 15 1.99 1.31 -1.98
C THR A 15 1.89 2.78 -1.65
N LEU A 16 0.66 3.27 -1.48
CA LEU A 16 0.37 4.65 -1.09
C LEU A 16 -0.97 4.73 -0.33
N ASN A 17 -0.96 5.37 0.84
CA ASN A 17 -2.18 5.86 1.47
C ASN A 17 -2.63 7.15 0.74
N LEU A 18 -3.90 7.21 0.31
CA LEU A 18 -4.42 8.26 -0.57
C LEU A 18 -4.95 9.50 0.17
N GLU A 19 -4.94 9.50 1.50
CA GLU A 19 -5.54 10.52 2.38
C GLU A 19 -7.09 10.49 2.36
N GLN A 20 -7.67 10.16 3.53
CA GLN A 20 -9.10 9.80 3.68
C GLN A 20 -10.08 10.93 3.32
N ASN A 21 -9.72 12.18 3.49
CA ASN A 21 -10.63 13.28 3.19
C ASN A 21 -10.60 13.69 1.71
N HIS A 22 -9.69 13.14 0.94
CA HIS A 22 -9.50 13.38 -0.51
C HIS A 22 -9.44 14.86 -0.87
N LYS A 23 -8.87 15.66 0.03
CA LYS A 23 -8.69 17.09 -0.18
C LYS A 23 -7.86 17.35 -1.42
N ARG A 24 -8.29 18.35 -2.18
CA ARG A 24 -7.62 18.72 -3.43
C ARG A 24 -7.44 17.53 -4.39
N TRP A 25 -8.32 16.53 -4.35
CA TRP A 25 -8.18 15.29 -5.13
C TRP A 25 -7.99 15.56 -6.63
N THR A 26 -8.79 16.46 -7.20
CA THR A 26 -8.71 16.83 -8.62
C THR A 26 -7.31 17.33 -9.02
N GLU A 27 -6.61 18.01 -8.10
CA GLU A 27 -5.27 18.54 -8.33
C GLU A 27 -4.18 17.51 -7.99
N ARG A 28 -4.37 16.67 -6.94
CA ARG A 28 -3.41 15.64 -6.50
C ARG A 28 -3.39 14.42 -7.41
N HIS A 29 -4.55 14.00 -7.88
CA HIS A 29 -4.68 12.82 -8.74
C HIS A 29 -3.71 12.83 -9.94
N PRO A 30 -3.50 13.93 -10.69
CA PRO A 30 -2.51 13.96 -11.76
C PRO A 30 -1.06 13.76 -11.29
N LEU A 31 -0.71 14.26 -10.10
CA LEU A 31 0.64 14.06 -9.54
C LEU A 31 0.89 12.57 -9.24
N ILE A 32 -0.09 11.92 -8.60
CA ILE A 32 -0.01 10.49 -8.27
C ILE A 32 0.08 9.67 -9.56
N SER A 33 -0.77 9.96 -10.54
CA SER A 33 -0.80 9.24 -11.82
C SER A 33 0.50 9.38 -12.60
N ALA A 34 1.08 10.58 -12.63
CA ALA A 34 2.34 10.85 -13.33
C ALA A 34 3.50 10.08 -12.69
N GLU A 35 3.58 10.04 -11.36
CA GLU A 35 4.63 9.30 -10.65
C GLU A 35 4.46 7.79 -10.81
N LEU A 36 3.23 7.26 -10.73
CA LEU A 36 2.94 5.86 -11.02
C LEU A 36 3.34 5.48 -12.45
N ALA A 37 3.03 6.34 -13.42
CA ALA A 37 3.42 6.11 -14.82
C ALA A 37 4.95 6.09 -14.99
N ALA A 38 5.68 6.92 -14.25
CA ALA A 38 7.13 6.95 -14.29
C ALA A 38 7.79 5.76 -13.56
N LEU A 39 7.14 5.27 -12.49
CA LEU A 39 7.60 4.10 -11.73
C LEU A 39 7.30 2.77 -12.43
N GLU A 40 6.26 2.72 -13.27
CA GLU A 40 5.78 1.52 -13.97
C GLU A 40 5.64 0.28 -13.07
N PRO A 41 4.97 0.36 -11.91
CA PRO A 41 4.86 -0.78 -11.03
C PRO A 41 3.95 -1.87 -11.62
N ASP A 42 4.26 -3.13 -11.34
CA ASP A 42 3.44 -4.29 -11.72
C ASP A 42 2.23 -4.47 -10.80
N LEU A 43 2.39 -4.08 -9.53
CA LEU A 43 1.39 -4.15 -8.47
C LEU A 43 1.33 -2.80 -7.75
N ILE A 44 0.12 -2.33 -7.42
CA ILE A 44 -0.06 -1.06 -6.72
C ILE A 44 -1.12 -1.24 -5.62
N ALA A 45 -0.71 -1.09 -4.37
CA ALA A 45 -1.58 -1.15 -3.21
C ALA A 45 -1.99 0.25 -2.75
N PHE A 46 -3.26 0.47 -2.49
CA PHE A 46 -3.79 1.73 -1.99
C PHE A 46 -4.56 1.55 -0.69
N ASN A 47 -4.32 2.42 0.27
CA ASN A 47 -5.17 2.64 1.43
C ASN A 47 -5.97 3.93 1.28
N GLU A 48 -7.05 4.06 2.08
CA GLU A 48 -7.92 5.23 2.09
C GLU A 48 -8.49 5.56 0.69
N VAL A 49 -8.86 4.53 -0.04
CA VAL A 49 -9.53 4.68 -1.34
C VAL A 49 -10.91 5.29 -1.14
N CYS A 50 -11.19 6.41 -1.80
CA CYS A 50 -12.54 6.97 -1.79
C CYS A 50 -13.46 6.22 -2.75
N VAL A 51 -14.39 5.47 -2.17
CA VAL A 51 -15.34 4.64 -2.92
C VAL A 51 -16.34 5.49 -3.73
N PRO A 52 -16.95 6.57 -3.18
CA PRO A 52 -17.90 7.38 -3.91
C PRO A 52 -17.37 8.01 -5.20
N ILE A 53 -16.11 8.47 -5.19
CA ILE A 53 -15.47 9.04 -6.40
C ILE A 53 -14.67 8.01 -7.19
N GLN A 54 -14.58 6.77 -6.70
CA GLN A 54 -13.84 5.68 -7.32
C GLN A 54 -12.35 6.03 -7.54
N SER A 55 -11.68 6.57 -6.53
CA SER A 55 -10.32 7.10 -6.65
C SER A 55 -9.31 6.08 -7.17
N ALA A 56 -9.38 4.80 -6.73
CA ALA A 56 -8.52 3.74 -7.24
C ALA A 56 -8.77 3.45 -8.74
N ARG A 57 -10.02 3.49 -9.19
CA ARG A 57 -10.36 3.33 -10.61
C ARG A 57 -9.84 4.50 -11.43
N MET A 58 -9.98 5.74 -10.95
CA MET A 58 -9.43 6.91 -11.62
C MET A 58 -7.92 6.80 -11.82
N LEU A 59 -7.19 6.38 -10.78
CA LEU A 59 -5.75 6.15 -10.87
C LEU A 59 -5.41 5.03 -11.84
N ARG A 60 -6.11 3.89 -11.79
CA ARG A 60 -5.95 2.79 -12.73
C ARG A 60 -6.10 3.27 -14.18
N ASP A 61 -7.20 3.97 -14.46
CA ASP A 61 -7.53 4.41 -15.83
C ASP A 61 -6.48 5.43 -16.32
N ALA A 62 -6.04 6.36 -15.48
CA ALA A 62 -5.01 7.34 -15.81
C ALA A 62 -3.64 6.71 -16.07
N VAL A 63 -3.20 5.77 -15.20
CA VAL A 63 -1.92 5.07 -15.38
C VAL A 63 -1.96 4.17 -16.61
N SER A 64 -3.06 3.43 -16.82
CA SER A 64 -3.24 2.60 -18.01
C SER A 64 -3.20 3.44 -19.29
N ALA A 65 -3.82 4.61 -19.29
CA ALA A 65 -3.79 5.52 -20.45
C ALA A 65 -2.39 6.09 -20.72
N ALA A 66 -1.63 6.38 -19.67
CA ALA A 66 -0.28 6.93 -19.77
C ALA A 66 0.77 5.91 -20.22
N THR A 67 0.65 4.66 -19.79
CA THR A 67 1.66 3.61 -20.00
C THR A 67 1.29 2.60 -21.09
N GLY A 68 0.02 2.55 -21.49
CA GLY A 68 -0.51 1.48 -22.36
C GLY A 68 -0.67 0.13 -21.67
N VAL A 69 -0.42 0.08 -20.35
CA VAL A 69 -0.52 -1.15 -19.54
C VAL A 69 -1.92 -1.27 -18.94
N SER A 70 -2.52 -2.45 -19.05
CA SER A 70 -3.80 -2.75 -18.41
C SER A 70 -3.61 -3.29 -17.00
N TYR A 71 -4.38 -2.74 -16.04
CA TYR A 71 -4.42 -3.22 -14.67
C TYR A 71 -5.81 -3.75 -14.32
N SER A 72 -5.85 -4.93 -13.68
CA SER A 72 -7.01 -5.38 -12.92
C SER A 72 -7.14 -4.57 -11.63
N LEU A 73 -8.36 -4.31 -11.18
CA LEU A 73 -8.63 -3.64 -9.90
C LEU A 73 -9.36 -4.60 -8.97
N VAL A 74 -8.78 -4.85 -7.79
CA VAL A 74 -9.45 -5.50 -6.65
C VAL A 74 -9.65 -4.44 -5.57
N GLN A 75 -10.87 -4.31 -5.06
CA GLN A 75 -11.18 -3.30 -4.05
C GLN A 75 -12.07 -3.90 -2.96
N GLN A 76 -11.78 -3.56 -1.71
CA GLN A 76 -12.58 -3.87 -0.54
C GLN A 76 -13.01 -2.58 0.15
N THR A 77 -14.31 -2.41 0.32
CA THR A 77 -14.87 -1.30 1.10
C THR A 77 -14.88 -1.65 2.59
N LYS A 78 -14.57 -0.70 3.44
CA LYS A 78 -14.73 -0.84 4.90
C LYS A 78 -16.21 -1.04 5.25
N VAL A 79 -16.44 -1.84 6.32
CA VAL A 79 -17.78 -2.37 6.62
C VAL A 79 -18.47 -1.55 7.64
N ASN A 80 -19.22 -0.71 7.63
CA ASN A 80 -20.16 -0.06 8.55
C ASN A 80 -20.18 1.48 8.54
N GLY A 81 -21.30 2.03 8.24
CA GLY A 81 -21.70 3.40 8.52
C GLY A 81 -20.83 4.45 7.82
N LEU A 82 -20.12 5.26 8.56
CA LEU A 82 -19.28 6.34 8.00
C LEU A 82 -18.10 5.83 7.19
N SER A 83 -17.74 4.56 7.35
CA SER A 83 -16.62 3.91 6.65
C SER A 83 -16.98 3.40 5.26
N GLU A 84 -18.25 3.41 4.84
CA GLU A 84 -18.68 2.98 3.49
C GLU A 84 -18.09 3.84 2.37
N VAL A 85 -17.50 4.97 2.72
CA VAL A 85 -16.86 5.89 1.77
C VAL A 85 -15.39 5.56 1.52
N GLU A 86 -14.80 4.66 2.29
CA GLU A 86 -13.36 4.35 2.29
C GLU A 86 -13.12 2.86 2.09
N GLY A 87 -11.96 2.52 1.53
CA GLY A 87 -11.55 1.14 1.31
C GLY A 87 -10.08 0.97 1.00
N GLU A 88 -9.73 -0.29 0.71
CA GLU A 88 -8.41 -0.73 0.28
C GLU A 88 -8.49 -1.20 -1.17
N ALA A 89 -7.42 -1.01 -1.95
CA ALA A 89 -7.38 -1.51 -3.32
C ALA A 89 -6.03 -2.04 -3.73
N LEU A 90 -6.04 -2.97 -4.67
CA LEU A 90 -4.87 -3.47 -5.39
C LEU A 90 -5.10 -3.35 -6.89
N LEU A 91 -4.14 -2.75 -7.60
CA LEU A 91 -4.03 -2.84 -9.04
C LEU A 91 -2.98 -3.89 -9.39
N SER A 92 -3.24 -4.70 -10.41
CA SER A 92 -2.33 -5.76 -10.85
C SER A 92 -2.25 -5.84 -12.36
N ARG A 93 -1.02 -5.86 -12.90
CA ARG A 93 -0.73 -6.24 -14.31
C ARG A 93 -0.84 -7.74 -14.51
N TYR A 94 -0.58 -8.49 -13.45
CA TYR A 94 -0.63 -9.95 -13.47
C TYR A 94 -2.07 -10.46 -13.38
N PRO A 95 -2.35 -11.64 -13.90
CA PRO A 95 -3.65 -12.27 -13.73
C PRO A 95 -3.99 -12.46 -12.26
N VAL A 96 -5.17 -11.96 -11.86
CA VAL A 96 -5.74 -12.22 -10.54
C VAL A 96 -6.59 -13.49 -10.64
N ILE A 97 -6.24 -14.52 -9.87
CA ILE A 97 -6.89 -15.83 -9.93
C ILE A 97 -7.81 -16.10 -8.73
N GLU A 98 -7.61 -15.38 -7.62
CA GLU A 98 -8.43 -15.49 -6.42
C GLU A 98 -8.44 -14.17 -5.67
N THR A 99 -9.55 -13.84 -5.03
CA THR A 99 -9.67 -12.70 -4.12
C THR A 99 -10.41 -13.09 -2.86
N ALA A 100 -10.01 -12.53 -1.72
CA ALA A 100 -10.73 -12.65 -0.47
C ALA A 100 -10.55 -11.39 0.37
N ASN A 101 -11.32 -11.26 1.43
CA ASN A 101 -11.22 -10.16 2.38
C ASN A 101 -11.30 -10.66 3.83
N LEU A 102 -10.78 -9.84 4.73
CA LEU A 102 -10.85 -10.01 6.17
C LEU A 102 -11.48 -8.78 6.78
N ASP A 103 -12.60 -8.95 7.47
CA ASP A 103 -13.10 -7.97 8.45
C ASP A 103 -12.40 -8.22 9.78
N PHE A 104 -11.64 -7.24 10.26
CA PHE A 104 -11.01 -7.35 11.58
C PHE A 104 -12.02 -7.33 12.71
N GLN A 105 -13.29 -7.00 12.45
CA GLN A 105 -14.35 -6.83 13.45
C GLN A 105 -13.98 -5.80 14.53
N THR A 106 -13.14 -4.87 14.17
CA THR A 106 -12.65 -3.81 15.04
C THR A 106 -12.48 -2.52 14.23
N ARG A 107 -13.21 -1.46 14.64
CA ARG A 107 -13.06 -0.13 14.07
C ARG A 107 -13.20 -0.08 12.54
N ASP A 108 -14.05 -0.93 11.97
CA ASP A 108 -14.37 -1.02 10.54
C ASP A 108 -13.15 -1.29 9.64
N MET A 109 -12.02 -1.68 10.24
CA MET A 109 -10.80 -1.99 9.49
C MET A 109 -10.92 -3.32 8.77
N VAL A 110 -10.39 -3.35 7.56
CA VAL A 110 -10.42 -4.51 6.67
C VAL A 110 -9.04 -4.79 6.08
N ALA A 111 -8.87 -5.99 5.55
CA ALA A 111 -7.78 -6.30 4.63
C ALA A 111 -8.37 -7.02 3.41
N LEU A 112 -7.78 -6.79 2.25
CA LEU A 112 -8.02 -7.59 1.06
C LEU A 112 -6.80 -8.45 0.75
N VAL A 113 -7.02 -9.55 0.03
CA VAL A 113 -5.97 -10.31 -0.63
C VAL A 113 -6.36 -10.56 -2.08
N ALA A 114 -5.38 -10.45 -2.97
CA ALA A 114 -5.48 -10.99 -4.31
C ALA A 114 -4.33 -11.98 -4.53
N ARG A 115 -4.66 -13.18 -5.00
CA ARG A 115 -3.69 -14.15 -5.52
C ARG A 115 -3.43 -13.82 -6.97
N VAL A 116 -2.20 -13.47 -7.27
CA VAL A 116 -1.74 -13.10 -8.61
C VAL A 116 -0.75 -14.14 -9.13
N LEU A 117 -0.71 -14.32 -10.45
CA LEU A 117 0.27 -15.18 -11.10
C LEU A 117 1.44 -14.36 -11.63
N VAL A 118 2.53 -14.29 -10.90
CA VAL A 118 3.78 -13.68 -11.36
C VAL A 118 4.58 -14.75 -12.09
N ASP A 119 4.64 -14.66 -13.42
CA ASP A 119 5.29 -15.65 -14.28
C ASP A 119 4.84 -17.11 -14.01
N GLY A 120 3.55 -17.25 -13.72
CA GLY A 120 2.95 -18.55 -13.43
C GLY A 120 3.06 -19.00 -11.96
N VAL A 121 3.77 -18.25 -11.11
CA VAL A 121 3.91 -18.54 -9.68
C VAL A 121 2.82 -17.81 -8.88
N PRO A 122 2.00 -18.52 -8.07
CA PRO A 122 0.94 -17.88 -7.28
C PRO A 122 1.52 -17.14 -6.08
N ILE A 123 1.26 -15.83 -5.99
CA ILE A 123 1.65 -14.95 -4.90
C ILE A 123 0.39 -14.32 -4.29
N ASP A 124 0.26 -14.36 -2.98
CA ASP A 124 -0.79 -13.63 -2.27
C ASP A 124 -0.29 -12.22 -1.92
N VAL A 125 -1.00 -11.20 -2.42
CA VAL A 125 -0.75 -9.79 -2.13
C VAL A 125 -1.87 -9.27 -1.25
N TYR A 126 -1.53 -8.95 -0.01
CA TYR A 126 -2.43 -8.41 1.01
C TYR A 126 -2.31 -6.89 1.05
N VAL A 127 -3.44 -6.20 1.12
CA VAL A 127 -3.49 -4.75 1.39
C VAL A 127 -4.30 -4.53 2.64
N THR A 128 -3.75 -3.80 3.58
CA THR A 128 -4.38 -3.52 4.88
C THR A 128 -4.07 -2.11 5.37
N HIS A 129 -4.99 -1.57 6.14
CA HIS A 129 -4.82 -0.33 6.89
C HIS A 129 -5.18 -0.62 8.35
N LEU A 130 -4.21 -0.54 9.26
CA LEU A 130 -4.45 -0.80 10.68
C LEU A 130 -4.95 0.45 11.39
N PHE A 131 -5.72 0.24 12.45
CA PHE A 131 -6.34 1.33 13.17
C PHE A 131 -5.34 2.34 13.75
N MET A 132 -5.56 3.61 13.48
CA MET A 132 -4.78 4.70 14.05
C MET A 132 -5.14 4.86 15.54
N SER A 133 -4.21 4.55 16.41
CA SER A 133 -4.34 4.67 17.86
C SER A 133 -3.23 5.55 18.44
N ARG A 134 -3.58 6.46 19.32
CA ARG A 134 -2.61 7.30 20.02
C ARG A 134 -2.10 6.59 21.27
N GLY A 135 -0.88 6.07 21.21
CA GLY A 135 -0.16 5.57 22.38
C GLY A 135 -0.41 4.10 22.74
N ASP A 136 -1.59 3.54 22.47
CA ASP A 136 -1.91 2.13 22.74
C ASP A 136 -1.82 1.31 21.43
N ASP A 137 -1.04 0.24 21.45
CA ASP A 137 -0.83 -0.65 20.32
C ASP A 137 -1.66 -1.95 20.38
N SER A 138 -2.41 -2.16 21.45
CA SER A 138 -3.12 -3.44 21.70
C SER A 138 -4.09 -3.80 20.58
N LEU A 139 -4.82 -2.82 20.05
CA LEU A 139 -5.77 -3.05 18.97
C LEU A 139 -5.07 -3.41 17.66
N ARG A 140 -3.99 -2.72 17.31
CA ARG A 140 -3.17 -3.08 16.13
C ARG A 140 -2.52 -4.44 16.29
N LEU A 141 -2.03 -4.75 17.48
CA LEU A 141 -1.49 -6.09 17.78
C LEU A 141 -2.53 -7.17 17.54
N PHE A 142 -3.76 -6.97 18.01
CA PHE A 142 -4.88 -7.88 17.74
C PHE A 142 -5.17 -7.99 16.23
N GLN A 143 -5.19 -6.87 15.50
CA GLN A 143 -5.41 -6.88 14.06
C GLN A 143 -4.30 -7.64 13.33
N VAL A 144 -3.03 -7.45 13.70
CA VAL A 144 -1.91 -8.20 13.13
C VAL A 144 -1.99 -9.70 13.45
N GLN A 145 -2.38 -10.08 14.66
CA GLN A 145 -2.60 -11.50 15.00
C GLN A 145 -3.68 -12.12 14.10
N ARG A 146 -4.79 -11.43 13.86
CA ARG A 146 -5.84 -11.90 12.96
C ARG A 146 -5.35 -11.98 11.51
N LEU A 147 -4.59 -10.97 11.04
CA LEU A 147 -4.01 -10.96 9.70
C LEU A 147 -3.07 -12.15 9.49
N LEU A 148 -2.16 -12.41 10.42
CA LEU A 148 -1.25 -13.54 10.34
C LEU A 148 -1.98 -14.89 10.37
N SER A 149 -3.00 -15.03 11.23
CA SER A 149 -3.84 -16.23 11.24
C SER A 149 -4.58 -16.44 9.91
N TRP A 150 -5.04 -15.36 9.29
CA TRP A 150 -5.67 -15.43 7.97
C TRP A 150 -4.67 -15.82 6.88
N ILE A 151 -3.46 -15.26 6.89
CA ILE A 151 -2.37 -15.65 5.98
C ILE A 151 -2.07 -17.15 6.12
N ASP A 152 -1.97 -17.66 7.36
CA ASP A 152 -1.71 -19.08 7.64
C ASP A 152 -2.83 -20.02 7.14
N SER A 153 -4.06 -19.51 7.05
CA SER A 153 -5.18 -20.29 6.50
C SER A 153 -5.17 -20.41 4.96
N ARG A 154 -4.17 -19.82 4.29
CA ARG A 154 -4.06 -19.75 2.84
C ARG A 154 -2.73 -20.36 2.34
N PRO A 155 -2.54 -21.68 2.47
CA PRO A 155 -1.24 -22.34 2.25
C PRO A 155 -0.81 -22.45 0.78
N ASP A 156 -1.71 -22.17 -0.19
CA ASP A 156 -1.46 -22.48 -1.61
C ASP A 156 -0.66 -21.40 -2.35
N ALA A 157 -0.29 -20.30 -1.68
CA ALA A 157 0.60 -19.28 -2.24
C ALA A 157 2.06 -19.68 -2.05
N ALA A 158 2.87 -19.56 -3.10
CA ALA A 158 4.31 -19.79 -3.01
C ALA A 158 5.02 -18.70 -2.17
N ALA A 159 4.45 -17.50 -2.16
CA ALA A 159 4.97 -16.36 -1.42
C ALA A 159 3.84 -15.39 -1.04
N SER A 160 4.12 -14.52 -0.08
CA SER A 160 3.16 -13.49 0.36
C SER A 160 3.83 -12.13 0.49
N ILE A 161 3.08 -11.10 0.10
CA ILE A 161 3.43 -9.69 0.28
C ILE A 161 2.29 -9.03 1.07
N VAL A 162 2.62 -8.20 2.05
CA VAL A 162 1.63 -7.42 2.81
C VAL A 162 2.00 -5.94 2.69
N CYS A 163 1.08 -5.14 2.15
CA CYS A 163 1.29 -3.71 1.93
C CYS A 163 0.30 -2.87 2.73
N GLY A 164 0.72 -1.67 3.09
CA GLY A 164 -0.16 -0.63 3.55
C GLY A 164 0.30 0.12 4.79
N ASP A 165 -0.61 0.93 5.31
CA ASP A 165 -0.42 1.74 6.51
C ASP A 165 -0.70 0.91 7.78
N PHE A 166 0.35 0.63 8.51
CA PHE A 166 0.28 -0.09 9.79
C PHE A 166 0.02 0.83 10.97
N ASN A 167 0.07 2.15 10.77
CA ASN A 167 -0.05 3.13 11.85
C ASN A 167 0.86 2.84 13.05
N ALA A 168 1.94 2.10 12.83
CA ALA A 168 2.88 1.62 13.83
C ALA A 168 4.31 1.64 13.30
N ALA A 169 5.22 2.27 14.03
CA ALA A 169 6.65 2.15 13.77
C ALA A 169 7.18 0.78 14.23
N LEU A 170 8.36 0.38 13.77
CA LEU A 170 8.92 -0.97 14.01
C LEU A 170 9.17 -1.30 15.49
N ASP A 171 9.26 -0.29 16.35
CA ASP A 171 9.41 -0.46 17.81
C ASP A 171 8.08 -0.84 18.51
N LYS A 172 6.95 -0.82 17.79
CA LYS A 172 5.65 -1.18 18.33
C LYS A 172 5.43 -2.70 18.30
N PRO A 173 4.73 -3.27 19.30
CA PRO A 173 4.44 -4.70 19.36
C PRO A 173 3.78 -5.27 18.10
N SER A 174 2.86 -4.54 17.48
CA SER A 174 2.18 -4.96 16.25
C SER A 174 3.16 -5.10 15.07
N ALA A 175 4.02 -4.11 14.84
CA ALA A 175 5.02 -4.15 13.77
C ALA A 175 6.12 -5.17 14.08
N ALA A 176 6.54 -5.31 15.35
CA ALA A 176 7.48 -6.35 15.78
C ALA A 176 6.94 -7.76 15.55
N LEU A 177 5.63 -7.98 15.76
CA LEU A 177 4.98 -9.26 15.44
C LEU A 177 5.00 -9.54 13.93
N MET A 178 4.73 -8.56 13.07
CA MET A 178 4.92 -8.72 11.62
C MET A 178 6.36 -9.06 11.27
N ALA A 179 7.33 -8.34 11.84
CA ALA A 179 8.76 -8.55 11.61
C ALA A 179 9.28 -9.93 12.06
N SER A 180 8.55 -10.63 12.93
CA SER A 180 8.87 -12.01 13.31
C SER A 180 8.60 -13.04 12.20
N ARG A 181 7.81 -12.68 11.19
CA ARG A 181 7.35 -13.55 10.10
C ARG A 181 7.67 -13.04 8.69
N PHE A 182 7.76 -11.73 8.54
CA PHE A 182 7.98 -11.03 7.28
C PHE A 182 9.15 -10.06 7.41
N ARG A 183 9.80 -9.75 6.30
CA ARG A 183 10.80 -8.69 6.25
C ARG A 183 10.20 -7.44 5.62
N PRO A 184 10.36 -6.25 6.20
CA PRO A 184 9.99 -5.02 5.53
C PRO A 184 11.00 -4.73 4.39
N SER A 185 10.51 -4.18 3.29
CA SER A 185 11.37 -3.85 2.14
C SER A 185 12.37 -2.74 2.46
N GLN A 186 12.03 -1.86 3.40
CA GLN A 186 12.92 -0.83 3.95
C GLN A 186 12.47 -0.44 5.37
N THR A 187 13.38 0.16 6.16
CA THR A 187 13.14 0.52 7.56
C THR A 187 13.65 1.91 7.94
N THR A 188 14.34 2.58 7.05
CA THR A 188 15.15 3.76 7.37
C THR A 188 14.56 5.07 6.87
N GLN A 189 13.65 5.03 5.92
CA GLN A 189 13.07 6.23 5.33
C GLN A 189 11.66 6.47 5.87
N PRO A 190 11.34 7.69 6.32
CA PRO A 190 9.98 8.00 6.78
C PRO A 190 8.98 7.93 5.63
N THR A 191 7.79 7.41 5.92
CA THR A 191 6.68 7.25 4.97
C THR A 191 5.49 8.12 5.32
N ALA A 192 5.24 8.38 6.59
CA ALA A 192 4.19 9.29 6.99
C ALA A 192 4.77 10.65 7.33
N PHE A 193 4.17 11.65 6.79
CA PHE A 193 4.46 13.01 7.19
C PHE A 193 3.16 13.77 7.38
N THR A 194 3.29 14.72 8.25
CA THR A 194 2.31 15.76 8.32
C THR A 194 2.63 16.76 7.24
N PRO A 195 1.70 17.11 6.38
CA PRO A 195 1.87 18.20 5.44
C PRO A 195 2.34 19.44 6.17
N LEU A 196 3.21 20.18 5.53
CA LEU A 196 3.68 21.45 6.06
C LEU A 196 2.50 22.32 6.47
N ALA A 197 2.55 22.91 7.65
CA ALA A 197 1.54 23.85 8.12
C ALA A 197 1.32 24.93 7.05
N GLY A 198 0.08 25.09 6.59
CA GLY A 198 -0.28 26.02 5.54
C GLY A 198 -0.49 25.43 4.16
N ALA A 199 -0.25 24.13 3.95
CA ALA A 199 -0.71 23.45 2.75
C ALA A 199 -2.25 23.43 2.76
N ASP A 200 -2.86 24.27 1.94
CA ASP A 200 -4.31 24.45 1.96
C ASP A 200 -5.01 23.14 1.62
N GLY A 201 -5.81 22.67 2.55
CA GLY A 201 -6.56 21.45 2.41
C GLY A 201 -5.81 20.15 2.64
N MET A 202 -4.48 20.14 2.62
CA MET A 202 -3.70 19.01 3.09
C MET A 202 -3.58 19.12 4.61
N VAL A 203 -3.86 18.06 5.31
CA VAL A 203 -3.95 18.11 6.76
C VAL A 203 -2.59 18.37 7.38
N SER A 204 -2.39 19.54 7.96
CA SER A 204 -1.40 19.65 9.02
C SER A 204 -1.95 18.93 10.24
N HIS A 205 -1.51 17.70 10.51
CA HIS A 205 -1.85 17.07 11.76
C HIS A 205 -1.08 17.77 12.88
N PRO A 206 -1.74 18.43 13.85
CA PRO A 206 -1.07 19.27 14.84
C PRO A 206 -0.07 18.51 15.71
N TYR A 207 -0.07 17.21 15.67
CA TYR A 207 0.80 16.35 16.48
C TYR A 207 2.04 15.82 15.72
N TRP A 208 2.12 16.04 14.40
CA TRP A 208 3.20 15.48 13.58
C TRP A 208 3.77 16.53 12.63
N PRO A 209 4.57 17.45 13.13
CA PRO A 209 5.06 18.57 12.32
C PRO A 209 6.21 18.17 11.36
N ARG A 210 6.56 16.87 11.24
CA ARG A 210 7.68 16.40 10.43
C ARG A 210 7.41 15.02 9.85
N MET A 211 7.98 14.76 8.68
CA MET A 211 8.11 13.40 8.15
C MET A 211 9.20 12.67 8.95
N ASP A 212 8.81 11.91 9.94
CA ASP A 212 9.74 11.27 10.88
C ASP A 212 9.34 9.86 11.29
N ARG A 213 8.28 9.30 10.67
CA ARG A 213 7.78 7.97 11.00
C ARG A 213 7.75 7.07 9.78
N CYS A 214 8.25 5.85 9.95
CA CYS A 214 8.03 4.76 9.02
C CYS A 214 6.85 3.94 9.56
N ILE A 215 5.68 4.08 8.95
CA ILE A 215 4.44 3.39 9.35
C ILE A 215 3.74 2.70 8.17
N ASP A 216 4.13 3.03 6.94
CA ASP A 216 3.73 2.32 5.73
C ASP A 216 4.80 1.31 5.36
N TYR A 217 4.39 0.12 4.95
CA TYR A 217 5.32 -0.98 4.68
C TYR A 217 4.93 -1.77 3.44
N ILE A 218 5.96 -2.37 2.85
CA ILE A 218 5.88 -3.53 1.97
C ILE A 218 6.62 -4.64 2.70
N TRP A 219 5.87 -5.55 3.30
CA TRP A 219 6.38 -6.73 3.99
C TRP A 219 6.44 -7.89 3.01
N VAL A 220 7.52 -8.64 3.02
CA VAL A 220 7.73 -9.80 2.14
C VAL A 220 8.02 -11.06 2.94
N SER A 221 7.45 -12.19 2.52
CA SER A 221 7.77 -13.51 3.07
C SER A 221 9.20 -13.92 2.70
N GLU A 222 9.74 -14.94 3.37
CA GLU A 222 11.12 -15.42 3.20
C GLU A 222 11.45 -15.80 1.74
N ALA A 223 10.47 -16.32 1.01
CA ALA A 223 10.62 -16.72 -0.39
C ALA A 223 10.88 -15.56 -1.36
N ILE A 224 10.66 -14.31 -0.94
CA ILE A 224 10.84 -13.13 -1.79
C ILE A 224 12.13 -12.41 -1.40
N LYS A 225 12.95 -12.09 -2.40
CA LYS A 225 14.13 -11.25 -2.25
C LYS A 225 13.79 -9.80 -2.60
N VAL A 226 14.16 -8.86 -1.73
CA VAL A 226 14.13 -7.42 -2.01
C VAL A 226 15.41 -7.04 -2.76
N ILE A 227 15.27 -6.55 -3.98
CA ILE A 227 16.39 -6.09 -4.82
C ILE A 227 16.66 -4.61 -4.57
N ALA A 228 15.61 -3.80 -4.53
CA ALA A 228 15.67 -2.37 -4.23
C ALA A 228 14.37 -1.93 -3.55
N SER A 229 14.40 -0.89 -2.76
CA SER A 229 13.20 -0.24 -2.22
C SER A 229 13.50 1.22 -1.87
N GLN A 230 12.54 2.09 -2.16
CA GLN A 230 12.66 3.53 -1.89
C GLN A 230 11.30 4.14 -1.60
N VAL A 231 11.33 5.29 -0.93
CA VAL A 231 10.18 6.18 -0.76
C VAL A 231 9.89 6.90 -2.07
N CYS A 232 8.60 7.01 -2.40
CA CYS A 232 8.06 7.73 -3.55
C CYS A 232 6.89 8.62 -3.11
N PHE A 233 6.32 9.40 -4.02
CA PHE A 233 5.23 10.36 -3.71
C PHE A 233 5.61 11.34 -2.60
N ASN A 234 6.89 11.64 -2.46
CA ASN A 234 7.46 12.43 -1.36
C ASN A 234 7.90 13.83 -1.80
N ARG A 235 7.33 14.34 -2.88
CA ARG A 235 7.61 15.68 -3.41
C ARG A 235 6.31 16.42 -3.74
N PRO A 236 6.24 17.72 -3.41
CA PRO A 236 5.10 18.53 -3.82
C PRO A 236 5.13 18.81 -5.33
N SER A 237 4.02 19.33 -5.83
CA SER A 237 3.96 19.84 -7.19
C SER A 237 5.04 20.91 -7.43
N PRO A 238 5.76 20.87 -8.55
CA PRO A 238 6.72 21.93 -8.88
C PRO A 238 6.05 23.27 -9.18
N LEU A 239 4.75 23.28 -9.47
CA LEU A 239 3.96 24.49 -9.76
C LEU A 239 3.28 25.04 -8.51
N ASP A 240 3.04 24.21 -7.50
CA ASP A 240 2.41 24.58 -6.25
C ASP A 240 3.04 23.78 -5.09
N PRO A 241 3.98 24.38 -4.35
CA PRO A 241 4.64 23.70 -3.24
C PRO A 241 3.71 23.32 -2.08
N SER A 242 2.47 23.83 -2.05
CA SER A 242 1.45 23.42 -1.08
C SER A 242 0.68 22.15 -1.50
N LEU A 243 0.82 21.74 -2.76
CA LEU A 243 0.13 20.59 -3.31
C LEU A 243 1.03 19.35 -3.26
N TRP A 244 0.68 18.40 -2.42
CA TRP A 244 1.36 17.12 -2.27
C TRP A 244 0.53 15.96 -2.83
N PRO A 245 1.15 14.85 -3.26
CA PRO A 245 0.41 13.67 -3.71
C PRO A 245 -0.53 13.11 -2.64
N SER A 246 -0.08 13.05 -1.38
CA SER A 246 -0.84 12.60 -0.21
C SER A 246 -0.24 13.23 1.06
N ASP A 247 -0.85 13.03 2.22
CA ASP A 247 -0.27 13.25 3.54
C ASP A 247 0.61 12.06 3.98
N HIS A 248 0.74 11.04 3.14
CA HIS A 248 1.73 9.99 3.20
C HIS A 248 2.64 10.02 1.99
N ALA A 249 3.91 9.68 2.19
CA ALA A 249 4.77 9.21 1.12
C ALA A 249 4.48 7.72 0.90
N GLY A 250 4.58 7.29 -0.34
CA GLY A 250 4.49 5.88 -0.68
C GLY A 250 5.84 5.17 -0.62
N LEU A 251 5.81 3.88 -0.88
CA LEU A 251 6.97 3.02 -1.07
C LEU A 251 6.86 2.30 -2.40
N TRP A 252 8.02 2.03 -3.02
CA TRP A 252 8.10 1.00 -4.03
C TRP A 252 9.22 0.02 -3.70
N ALA A 253 9.11 -1.20 -4.20
CA ALA A 253 10.14 -2.22 -4.09
C ALA A 253 10.23 -3.05 -5.36
N ASP A 254 11.47 -3.32 -5.81
CA ASP A 254 11.77 -4.35 -6.79
C ASP A 254 12.02 -5.66 -6.05
N LEU A 255 11.27 -6.67 -6.42
CA LEU A 255 11.22 -7.96 -5.77
C LEU A 255 11.53 -9.08 -6.77
N SER A 256 12.12 -10.18 -6.29
CA SER A 256 12.24 -11.43 -7.06
C SER A 256 11.88 -12.64 -6.19
N LEU A 257 11.43 -13.69 -6.85
CA LEU A 257 11.20 -15.01 -6.25
C LEU A 257 12.49 -15.83 -6.24
#